data_5205f2f08e73504f05fbc66e172e1fb5
#
_entry.id   5205f2f08e73504f05fbc66e172e1fb5
#
_cell.length_a   1.000
_cell.length_b   1.000
_cell.length_c   1.000
_cell.angle_alpha   90.00
_cell.angle_beta   90.00
_cell.angle_gamma   90.00
#
_symmetry.space_group_name_H-M   'P 1'
#
loop_
_entity.id
_entity.type
_entity.pdbx_description
1 polymer ?
#
loop_
_entity_poly.entity_id
_entity_poly.type
_entity_poly.pdbx_seq_one_letter_code
_entity_poly.pdbx_strand_id
1 'polypeptide(L)'
;MTNETQWETYRGTLTLPGDDEPREVGLFLDAPGKSIKVQFQEPVAGAAEWPGASVTVANRLKYREVLFTTEGLPVETVELVWKFNASLLDDTLAGVVIARPNDAKVSGEKGFVLVRGP
;
A
#
# COMPACT_ATOMS: atom_id res chain seq x y z
N MET A 1 -6.60 -27.20 -14.99
CA MET A 1 -6.80 -26.55 -13.69
C MET A 1 -6.22 -25.14 -13.74
N THR A 2 -7.02 -24.18 -13.50
CA THR A 2 -6.59 -22.81 -13.52
C THR A 2 -6.03 -22.40 -12.16
N ASN A 3 -4.81 -21.90 -12.17
CA ASN A 3 -4.22 -21.31 -10.99
C ASN A 3 -4.62 -19.84 -10.93
N GLU A 4 -5.83 -19.61 -10.49
CA GLU A 4 -6.29 -18.25 -10.33
C GLU A 4 -5.74 -17.67 -9.05
N THR A 5 -5.16 -16.49 -9.15
CA THR A 5 -4.71 -15.76 -7.98
C THR A 5 -5.93 -15.34 -7.17
N GLN A 6 -5.95 -15.76 -5.91
CA GLN A 6 -7.01 -15.35 -5.01
C GLN A 6 -6.52 -14.17 -4.20
N TRP A 7 -7.03 -13.01 -4.54
CA TRP A 7 -6.67 -11.79 -3.86
C TRP A 7 -7.47 -11.62 -2.58
N GLU A 8 -6.76 -11.38 -1.49
CA GLU A 8 -7.37 -10.84 -0.28
C GLU A 8 -7.49 -9.34 -0.49
N THR A 9 -8.67 -8.80 -0.33
CA THR A 9 -8.94 -7.38 -0.62
C THR A 9 -9.20 -6.63 0.67
N TYR A 10 -8.50 -5.51 0.84
CA TYR A 10 -8.67 -4.62 1.97
C TYR A 10 -9.02 -3.24 1.45
N ARG A 11 -10.05 -2.63 2.01
CA ARG A 11 -10.58 -1.36 1.51
C ARG A 11 -10.66 -0.31 2.62
N GLY A 12 -10.52 0.94 2.23
CA GLY A 12 -10.61 2.07 3.12
C GLY A 12 -10.05 3.32 2.48
N THR A 13 -9.54 4.20 3.30
CA THR A 13 -8.93 5.44 2.82
C THR A 13 -7.46 5.48 3.17
N LEU A 14 -6.69 6.12 2.33
CA LEU A 14 -5.26 6.29 2.47
C LEU A 14 -4.89 7.72 2.11
N THR A 15 -4.15 8.38 3.00
CA THR A 15 -3.57 9.67 2.69
C THR A 15 -2.08 9.46 2.40
N LEU A 16 -1.63 9.88 1.24
CA LEU A 16 -0.22 9.78 0.87
C LEU A 16 0.56 10.92 1.51
N PRO A 17 1.83 10.70 1.90
CA PRO A 17 2.67 11.81 2.33
C PRO A 17 2.74 12.89 1.26
N GLY A 18 2.52 14.14 1.66
CA GLY A 18 2.44 15.26 0.73
C GLY A 18 1.05 15.51 0.17
N ASP A 19 0.10 14.62 0.45
CA ASP A 19 -1.29 14.78 0.04
C ASP A 19 -2.09 15.24 1.26
N ASP A 20 -3.04 16.14 1.07
CA ASP A 20 -3.86 16.67 2.17
C ASP A 20 -5.20 15.97 2.28
N GLU A 21 -5.55 15.15 1.30
CA GLU A 21 -6.86 14.51 1.26
C GLU A 21 -6.76 13.00 1.27
N PRO A 22 -7.65 12.33 2.04
CA PRO A 22 -7.71 10.87 1.97
C PRO A 22 -8.26 10.43 0.62
N ARG A 23 -7.70 9.33 0.12
CA ARG A 23 -8.13 8.73 -1.14
C ARG A 23 -8.70 7.36 -0.87
N GLU A 24 -9.77 7.01 -1.56
CA GLU A 24 -10.33 5.67 -1.45
C GLU A 24 -9.45 4.69 -2.19
N VAL A 25 -9.07 3.63 -1.49
CA VAL A 25 -8.15 2.63 -2.03
C VAL A 25 -8.64 1.22 -1.73
N GLY A 26 -8.22 0.30 -2.58
CA GLY A 26 -8.26 -1.13 -2.30
C GLY A 26 -6.85 -1.65 -2.36
N LEU A 27 -6.49 -2.47 -1.38
CA LEU A 27 -5.20 -3.15 -1.38
C LEU A 27 -5.48 -4.64 -1.60
N PHE A 28 -4.81 -5.21 -2.60
CA PHE A 28 -5.01 -6.59 -3.03
C PHE A 28 -3.75 -7.38 -2.71
N LEU A 29 -3.88 -8.41 -1.89
CA LEU A 29 -2.76 -9.21 -1.44
C LEU A 29 -2.94 -10.67 -1.86
N ASP A 30 -1.91 -11.20 -2.51
CA ASP A 30 -1.75 -12.63 -2.74
C ASP A 30 -0.58 -13.08 -1.85
N ALA A 31 -0.88 -13.59 -0.67
CA ALA A 31 0.15 -13.93 0.31
C ALA A 31 1.05 -15.08 -0.15
N PRO A 32 0.51 -16.19 -0.71
CA PRO A 32 1.39 -17.27 -1.20
C PRO A 32 2.31 -16.82 -2.31
N GLY A 33 1.84 -16.01 -3.24
CA GLY A 33 2.65 -15.50 -4.34
C GLY A 33 3.48 -14.28 -4.00
N LYS A 34 3.31 -13.72 -2.81
CA LYS A 34 3.99 -12.49 -2.38
C LYS A 34 3.80 -11.37 -3.38
N SER A 35 2.57 -11.24 -3.87
CA SER A 35 2.17 -10.18 -4.80
C SER A 35 1.19 -9.25 -4.11
N ILE A 36 1.32 -7.98 -4.41
CA ILE A 36 0.45 -6.98 -3.84
C ILE A 36 0.24 -5.85 -4.84
N LYS A 37 -0.92 -5.23 -4.80
CA LYS A 37 -1.19 -4.05 -5.59
C LYS A 37 -2.13 -3.12 -4.84
N VAL A 38 -1.98 -1.83 -5.09
CA VAL A 38 -2.84 -0.80 -4.53
C VAL A 38 -3.66 -0.23 -5.67
N GLN A 39 -4.97 -0.19 -5.51
CA GLN A 39 -5.87 0.37 -6.51
C GLN A 39 -6.57 1.59 -5.93
N PHE A 40 -6.45 2.70 -6.62
CA PHE A 40 -7.11 3.95 -6.24
C PHE A 40 -8.41 4.10 -7.02
N GLN A 41 -9.45 4.57 -6.36
CA GLN A 41 -10.71 4.85 -7.02
C GLN A 41 -10.53 5.90 -8.11
N GLU A 42 -9.73 6.93 -7.83
CA GLU A 42 -9.34 7.92 -8.82
C GLU A 42 -7.85 7.81 -9.09
N PRO A 43 -7.42 7.85 -10.36
CA PRO A 43 -6.01 7.70 -10.69
C PRO A 43 -5.13 8.71 -9.97
N VAL A 44 -3.96 8.25 -9.55
CA VAL A 44 -2.93 9.09 -8.95
C VAL A 44 -1.73 9.05 -9.89
N ALA A 45 -1.24 10.21 -10.31
CA ALA A 45 -0.17 10.35 -11.31
C ALA A 45 -0.48 9.60 -12.60
N GLY A 46 -1.75 9.60 -13.00
CA GLY A 46 -2.15 8.96 -14.24
C GLY A 46 -2.33 7.46 -14.17
N ALA A 47 -2.16 6.84 -13.00
CA ALA A 47 -2.34 5.41 -12.83
C ALA A 47 -3.30 5.12 -11.67
N ALA A 48 -4.29 4.28 -11.94
CA ALA A 48 -5.25 3.85 -10.93
C ALA A 48 -4.73 2.64 -10.15
N GLU A 49 -3.81 1.88 -10.70
CA GLU A 49 -3.28 0.68 -10.06
C GLU A 49 -1.77 0.75 -9.96
N TRP A 50 -1.26 0.55 -8.76
CA TRP A 50 0.16 0.57 -8.49
C TRP A 50 0.60 -0.81 -8.00
N PRO A 51 1.41 -1.54 -8.79
CA PRO A 51 1.94 -2.82 -8.31
C PRO A 51 2.97 -2.60 -7.21
N GLY A 52 2.97 -3.49 -6.25
CA GLY A 52 3.96 -3.48 -5.18
C GLY A 52 5.23 -4.19 -5.60
N ALA A 53 6.34 -3.71 -5.10
CA ALA A 53 7.65 -4.32 -5.27
C ALA A 53 8.26 -4.60 -3.91
N SER A 54 9.27 -5.48 -3.87
CA SER A 54 9.96 -5.85 -2.63
C SER A 54 8.98 -6.31 -1.55
N VAL A 55 8.03 -7.15 -1.97
CA VAL A 55 6.94 -7.58 -1.09
C VAL A 55 7.46 -8.58 -0.07
N THR A 56 7.22 -8.30 1.21
CA THR A 56 7.51 -9.21 2.31
C THR A 56 6.22 -9.48 3.06
N VAL A 57 5.88 -10.75 3.18
CA VAL A 57 4.74 -11.18 3.98
C VAL A 57 5.28 -12.18 5.00
N ALA A 58 5.28 -11.81 6.27
CA ALA A 58 5.86 -12.63 7.32
C ALA A 58 4.84 -12.88 8.42
N ASN A 59 4.64 -14.16 8.74
CA ASN A 59 3.78 -14.55 9.84
C ASN A 59 4.49 -14.33 11.16
N ARG A 60 3.90 -13.53 12.03
CA ARG A 60 4.37 -13.30 13.39
C ARG A 60 3.45 -14.01 14.34
N LEU A 61 3.75 -13.94 15.63
CA LEU A 61 3.00 -14.70 16.63
C LEU A 61 1.52 -14.33 16.68
N LYS A 62 1.19 -13.04 16.59
CA LYS A 62 -0.18 -12.55 16.73
C LYS A 62 -0.69 -11.77 15.52
N TYR A 63 0.16 -11.59 14.50
CA TYR A 63 -0.21 -10.79 13.34
C TYR A 63 0.63 -11.22 12.15
N ARG A 64 0.27 -10.72 10.98
CA ARG A 64 1.05 -10.90 9.76
C ARG A 64 1.64 -9.56 9.36
N GLU A 65 2.94 -9.55 9.12
CA GLU A 65 3.64 -8.35 8.68
C GLU A 65 3.58 -8.28 7.16
N VAL A 66 3.21 -7.10 6.62
CA VAL A 66 3.11 -6.87 5.18
C VAL A 66 3.91 -5.62 4.84
N LEU A 67 4.99 -5.79 4.10
CA LEU A 67 5.87 -4.70 3.70
C LEU A 67 6.01 -4.69 2.18
N PHE A 68 5.94 -3.52 1.58
CA PHE A 68 6.18 -3.39 0.15
C PHE A 68 6.46 -1.93 -0.22
N THR A 69 6.94 -1.73 -1.44
CA THR A 69 7.16 -0.40 -2.00
C THR A 69 6.37 -0.27 -3.29
N THR A 70 6.00 0.95 -3.63
CA THR A 70 5.43 1.27 -4.94
C THR A 70 6.16 2.47 -5.50
N GLU A 71 6.17 2.62 -6.82
CA GLU A 71 6.67 3.83 -7.42
C GLU A 71 5.76 4.98 -7.03
N GLY A 72 6.37 6.10 -6.64
CA GLY A 72 5.64 7.25 -6.22
C GLY A 72 5.45 8.28 -7.32
N LEU A 73 4.82 9.37 -6.94
CA LEU A 73 4.63 10.51 -7.81
C LEU A 73 5.95 11.24 -8.00
N PRO A 74 6.28 11.69 -9.21
CA PRO A 74 7.36 12.64 -9.34
C PRO A 74 6.92 13.95 -8.68
N VAL A 75 7.74 14.43 -7.76
CA VAL A 75 7.57 15.75 -7.17
C VAL A 75 8.69 16.61 -7.74
N GLU A 76 8.36 17.50 -8.65
CA GLU A 76 9.32 18.29 -9.41
C GLU A 76 10.27 17.36 -10.18
N THR A 77 11.53 17.30 -9.78
CA THR A 77 12.54 16.48 -10.45
C THR A 77 12.92 15.22 -9.68
N VAL A 78 12.27 14.98 -8.55
CA VAL A 78 12.60 13.85 -7.68
C VAL A 78 11.54 12.77 -7.83
N GLU A 79 11.97 11.57 -8.18
CA GLU A 79 11.10 10.40 -8.14
C GLU A 79 11.03 9.88 -6.71
N LEU A 80 9.83 9.73 -6.21
CA LEU A 80 9.59 9.20 -4.88
C LEU A 80 9.13 7.77 -4.96
N VAL A 81 9.52 7.00 -3.96
CA VAL A 81 9.01 5.65 -3.75
C VAL A 81 8.20 5.66 -2.47
N TRP A 82 7.00 5.12 -2.53
CA TRP A 82 6.15 4.97 -1.35
C TRP A 82 6.43 3.63 -0.70
N LYS A 83 6.82 3.67 0.57
CA LYS A 83 7.07 2.46 1.35
C LYS A 83 5.91 2.23 2.31
N PHE A 84 5.31 1.05 2.20
CA PHE A 84 4.20 0.65 3.04
C PHE A 84 4.69 -0.35 4.08
N ASN A 85 4.37 -0.08 5.33
CA ASN A 85 4.71 -0.96 6.44
C ASN A 85 3.43 -1.20 7.23
N ALA A 86 2.89 -2.40 7.14
CA ALA A 86 1.58 -2.70 7.70
C ALA A 86 1.57 -4.01 8.46
N SER A 87 0.60 -4.13 9.35
CA SER A 87 0.33 -5.35 10.11
C SER A 87 -1.11 -5.76 9.87
N LEU A 88 -1.30 -7.03 9.57
CA LEU A 88 -2.62 -7.63 9.40
C LEU A 88 -2.98 -8.40 10.65
N LEU A 89 -4.02 -7.94 11.32
CA LEU A 89 -4.57 -8.59 12.52
C LEU A 89 -6.05 -8.80 12.27
N ASP A 90 -6.46 -10.07 12.26
CA ASP A 90 -7.81 -10.46 11.87
C ASP A 90 -8.15 -9.90 10.48
N ASP A 91 -9.17 -9.06 10.37
CA ASP A 91 -9.60 -8.48 9.11
C ASP A 91 -9.12 -7.05 8.89
N THR A 92 -8.22 -6.58 9.73
CA THR A 92 -7.76 -5.19 9.70
C THR A 92 -6.29 -5.11 9.32
N LEU A 93 -6.02 -4.36 8.25
CA LEU A 93 -4.68 -4.06 7.80
C LEU A 93 -4.37 -2.62 8.16
N ALA A 94 -3.48 -2.42 9.12
CA ALA A 94 -3.15 -1.09 9.62
C ALA A 94 -1.65 -0.86 9.57
N GLY A 95 -1.25 0.35 9.25
CA GLY A 95 0.15 0.66 9.17
C GLY A 95 0.42 2.09 8.78
N VAL A 96 1.57 2.27 8.17
CA VAL A 96 2.02 3.61 7.75
C VAL A 96 2.54 3.55 6.32
N VAL A 97 2.45 4.67 5.64
CA VAL A 97 3.08 4.87 4.33
C VAL A 97 4.08 6.02 4.46
N ILE A 98 5.28 5.81 3.93
CA ILE A 98 6.40 6.74 4.05
C ILE A 98 6.94 7.00 2.66
N ALA A 99 7.24 8.27 2.36
CA ALA A 99 7.90 8.64 1.10
C ALA A 99 9.41 8.44 1.22
N ARG A 100 10.02 7.91 0.16
CA ARG A 100 11.47 7.74 0.06
C ARG A 100 11.99 8.26 -1.28
N PRO A 101 13.08 9.01 -1.37
CA PRO A 101 13.84 9.51 -0.22
C PRO A 101 13.02 10.53 0.57
N ASN A 102 13.38 10.68 1.84
CA ASN A 102 12.72 11.62 2.71
C ASN A 102 13.14 13.04 2.29
N ASP A 103 12.26 13.72 1.58
CA ASP A 103 12.52 15.05 1.06
C ASP A 103 11.79 16.07 1.92
N ALA A 104 12.33 17.27 2.01
CA ALA A 104 11.74 18.35 2.80
C ALA A 104 10.35 18.76 2.30
N LYS A 105 10.04 18.53 1.03
CA LYS A 105 8.74 18.85 0.43
C LYS A 105 7.70 17.75 0.60
N VAL A 106 8.16 16.51 0.71
CA VAL A 106 7.30 15.36 0.92
C VAL A 106 7.93 14.55 2.04
N SER A 107 7.59 14.88 3.26
CA SER A 107 8.18 14.24 4.42
C SER A 107 7.08 13.73 5.34
N GLY A 108 7.48 12.86 6.24
CA GLY A 108 6.60 12.30 7.24
C GLY A 108 5.99 10.98 6.83
N GLU A 109 5.24 10.44 7.74
CA GLU A 109 4.52 9.21 7.52
C GLU A 109 3.04 9.45 7.76
N LYS A 110 2.22 8.71 7.04
CA LYS A 110 0.76 8.77 7.20
C LYS A 110 0.27 7.40 7.60
N GLY A 111 -0.50 7.35 8.69
CA GLY A 111 -1.14 6.12 9.12
C GLY A 111 -2.35 5.80 8.26
N PHE A 112 -2.66 4.51 8.15
CA PHE A 112 -3.85 4.07 7.44
C PHE A 112 -4.44 2.84 8.10
N VAL A 113 -5.74 2.64 7.88
CA VAL A 113 -6.45 1.45 8.33
C VAL A 113 -7.36 1.00 7.20
N LEU A 114 -7.18 -0.23 6.76
CA LEU A 114 -8.01 -0.85 5.74
C LEU A 114 -8.65 -2.09 6.34
N VAL A 115 -9.88 -2.38 5.93
CA VAL A 115 -10.64 -3.51 6.46
C VAL A 115 -10.95 -4.47 5.32
N ARG A 116 -10.87 -5.76 5.61
CA ARG A 116 -11.14 -6.79 4.63
C ARG A 116 -12.56 -6.66 4.09
N GLY A 117 -12.67 -6.66 2.78
CA GLY A 117 -13.94 -6.56 2.10
C GLY A 117 -14.10 -7.60 1.02
N PRO A 118 -15.29 -7.66 0.43
CA PRO A 118 -15.56 -8.56 -0.68
C PRO A 118 -14.77 -8.19 -1.93
#